data_bdaa77bcf3a4ad6eca4ae93ca0870872
#
_entry.id   bdaa77bcf3a4ad6eca4ae93ca0870872
#
_cell.length_a   1.000
_cell.length_b   1.000
_cell.length_c   1.000
_cell.angle_alpha   90.00
_cell.angle_beta   90.00
_cell.angle_gamma   90.00
#
_symmetry.space_group_name_H-M   'P 1'
#
loop_
_entity.id
_entity.type
_entity.pdbx_description
1 polymer ?
#
loop_
_entity_poly.entity_id
_entity_poly.type
_entity_poly.pdbx_seq_one_letter_code
_entity_poly.pdbx_strand_id
1 'polypeptide(L)'
;FRGILLPNSALYDGTAAQQVEAAGATAALFDMKADDGSLGYISGLALAIQAEASAADPALNAAIQLLNGGEVYTVARVSCFRDNLVPRSDMSLAIHTNAGNWRDSGDTRWLSPANESARQYVVGVCRELAALGFDEILLDNWAFPTDGELGWIKADANYPADGRTAALEVFLEEVRAGLAEFPEVKVSLVTTASAAAGGAVESGQTAALLERADRVLVRLGEGETLPRLNQTPVVPVLEQAGQAREDWAVLTMTGE
;
A
#
# COMPACT_ATOMS: atom_id res chain seq x y z
N PHE A 1 3.06 -14.50 11.21
CA PHE A 1 3.46 -13.14 10.84
C PHE A 1 3.08 -12.13 11.92
N ARG A 2 4.04 -11.38 12.38
CA ARG A 2 3.82 -10.31 13.37
C ARG A 2 4.59 -9.09 12.89
N GLY A 3 3.86 -8.14 12.30
CA GLY A 3 4.44 -6.98 11.63
C GLY A 3 4.26 -5.70 12.43
N ILE A 4 5.30 -4.87 12.49
CA ILE A 4 5.23 -3.55 13.12
C ILE A 4 5.76 -2.48 12.17
N LEU A 5 5.00 -1.38 12.02
CA LEU A 5 5.42 -0.22 11.27
C LEU A 5 6.46 0.56 12.07
N LEU A 6 7.65 0.66 11.50
CA LEU A 6 8.77 1.41 12.06
C LEU A 6 8.92 2.78 11.40
N PRO A 7 9.49 3.77 12.09
CA PRO A 7 9.87 5.02 11.45
C PRO A 7 10.93 4.77 10.37
N ASN A 8 10.89 5.52 9.29
CA ASN A 8 11.85 5.37 8.19
C ASN A 8 13.31 5.62 8.61
N SER A 9 13.57 6.28 9.75
CA SER A 9 14.91 6.38 10.33
C SER A 9 15.52 5.02 10.63
N ALA A 10 14.71 4.01 11.00
CA ALA A 10 15.21 2.67 11.30
C ALA A 10 15.75 1.92 10.06
N LEU A 11 15.52 2.45 8.84
CA LEU A 11 16.16 1.95 7.61
C LEU A 11 17.68 2.15 7.59
N TYR A 12 18.19 3.15 8.32
CA TYR A 12 19.60 3.54 8.24
C TYR A 12 20.30 3.76 9.61
N ASP A 13 19.57 3.77 10.72
CA ASP A 13 20.15 4.00 12.06
C ASP A 13 20.57 2.71 12.78
N GLY A 14 20.31 1.55 12.16
CA GLY A 14 20.67 0.23 12.69
C GLY A 14 19.78 -0.28 13.82
N THR A 15 18.63 0.36 14.08
CA THR A 15 17.75 0.00 15.22
C THR A 15 16.61 -0.96 14.85
N ALA A 16 16.39 -1.24 13.56
CA ALA A 16 15.23 -2.02 13.09
C ALA A 16 15.11 -3.39 13.78
N ALA A 17 16.20 -4.18 13.84
CA ALA A 17 16.18 -5.49 14.47
C ALA A 17 15.81 -5.42 15.96
N GLN A 18 16.38 -4.46 16.69
CA GLN A 18 16.08 -4.25 18.11
C GLN A 18 14.63 -3.83 18.35
N GLN A 19 14.07 -2.96 17.48
CA GLN A 19 12.68 -2.51 17.58
C GLN A 19 11.71 -3.66 17.29
N VAL A 20 11.99 -4.50 16.28
CA VAL A 20 11.22 -5.71 15.95
C VAL A 20 11.21 -6.67 17.15
N GLU A 21 12.39 -6.96 17.73
CA GLU A 21 12.51 -7.83 18.90
C GLU A 21 11.76 -7.28 20.11
N ALA A 22 11.94 -6.00 20.43
CA ALA A 22 11.29 -5.35 21.56
C ALA A 22 9.76 -5.37 21.46
N ALA A 23 9.20 -5.30 20.24
CA ALA A 23 7.77 -5.42 19.99
C ALA A 23 7.26 -6.87 20.00
N GLY A 24 8.13 -7.88 20.07
CA GLY A 24 7.77 -9.28 19.88
C GLY A 24 7.30 -9.58 18.44
N ALA A 25 7.71 -8.74 17.49
CA ALA A 25 7.40 -8.86 16.07
C ALA A 25 8.34 -9.84 15.35
N THR A 26 8.04 -10.15 14.11
CA THR A 26 8.85 -10.98 13.20
C THR A 26 9.16 -10.27 11.89
N ALA A 27 8.58 -9.08 11.68
CA ALA A 27 8.74 -8.29 10.47
C ALA A 27 8.75 -6.79 10.77
N ALA A 28 9.64 -6.06 10.09
CA ALA A 28 9.66 -4.61 10.07
C ALA A 28 8.89 -4.09 8.84
N LEU A 29 7.87 -3.27 9.04
CA LEU A 29 7.18 -2.57 7.99
C LEU A 29 7.73 -1.14 7.90
N PHE A 30 7.85 -0.63 6.68
CA PHE A 30 8.27 0.74 6.39
C PHE A 30 7.29 1.39 5.42
N ASP A 31 6.95 2.65 5.65
CA ASP A 31 6.06 3.42 4.76
C ASP A 31 6.87 3.95 3.58
N MET A 32 7.01 3.13 2.54
CA MET A 32 7.87 3.42 1.39
C MET A 32 7.19 4.25 0.31
N LYS A 33 5.86 4.26 0.26
CA LYS A 33 5.05 5.27 -0.42
C LYS A 33 3.91 5.64 0.52
N ALA A 34 4.01 6.82 1.12
CA ALA A 34 3.04 7.32 2.09
C ALA A 34 1.72 7.75 1.44
N ASP A 35 0.70 7.99 2.27
CA ASP A 35 -0.64 8.37 1.82
C ASP A 35 -0.67 9.75 1.13
N ASP A 36 0.29 10.60 1.39
CA ASP A 36 0.46 11.89 0.71
C ASP A 36 1.18 11.79 -0.64
N GLY A 37 1.71 10.60 -0.99
CA GLY A 37 2.45 10.32 -2.22
C GLY A 37 3.97 10.42 -2.08
N SER A 38 4.50 10.85 -0.92
CA SER A 38 5.94 10.91 -0.68
C SER A 38 6.55 9.51 -0.65
N LEU A 39 7.77 9.38 -1.18
CA LEU A 39 8.52 8.12 -1.23
C LEU A 39 9.61 8.11 -0.15
N GLY A 40 9.70 7.02 0.58
CA GLY A 40 10.74 6.76 1.58
C GLY A 40 12.09 6.35 0.99
N TYR A 41 12.30 6.54 -0.31
CA TYR A 41 13.51 6.19 -1.05
C TYR A 41 13.70 7.10 -2.26
N ILE A 42 14.84 6.98 -2.98
CA ILE A 42 15.10 7.74 -4.21
C ILE A 42 14.62 6.92 -5.41
N SER A 43 13.60 7.43 -6.10
CA SER A 43 13.00 6.82 -7.27
C SER A 43 13.58 7.38 -8.57
N GLY A 44 13.74 6.51 -9.58
CA GLY A 44 14.08 6.86 -10.96
C GLY A 44 12.85 7.06 -11.87
N LEU A 45 11.63 6.89 -11.35
CA LEU A 45 10.41 6.98 -12.15
C LEU A 45 10.12 8.42 -12.58
N ALA A 46 9.78 8.62 -13.85
CA ALA A 46 9.51 9.95 -14.41
C ALA A 46 8.42 10.72 -13.63
N LEU A 47 7.33 10.05 -13.26
CA LEU A 47 6.25 10.66 -12.48
C LEU A 47 6.68 11.01 -11.04
N ALA A 48 7.54 10.19 -10.41
CA ALA A 48 8.09 10.52 -9.09
C ALA A 48 8.99 11.74 -9.14
N ILE A 49 9.82 11.84 -10.18
CA ILE A 49 10.71 13.00 -10.41
C ILE A 49 9.88 14.25 -10.70
N GLN A 50 8.89 14.16 -11.61
CA GLN A 50 8.00 15.28 -11.96
C GLN A 50 7.21 15.80 -10.75
N ALA A 51 6.77 14.90 -9.88
CA ALA A 51 5.98 15.21 -8.68
C ALA A 51 6.83 15.59 -7.46
N GLU A 52 8.19 15.54 -7.60
CA GLU A 52 9.13 15.74 -6.49
C GLU A 52 8.85 14.82 -5.29
N ALA A 53 8.45 13.56 -5.58
CA ALA A 53 7.98 12.62 -4.56
C ALA A 53 9.14 11.90 -3.83
N SER A 54 10.34 11.85 -4.42
CA SER A 54 11.48 11.10 -3.88
C SER A 54 12.04 11.69 -2.60
N ALA A 55 12.60 10.83 -1.74
CA ALA A 55 13.47 11.27 -0.64
C ALA A 55 14.69 12.01 -1.19
N ALA A 56 15.30 12.85 -0.34
CA ALA A 56 16.38 13.75 -0.77
C ALA A 56 17.79 13.21 -0.46
N ASP A 57 17.93 12.24 0.45
CA ASP A 57 19.25 11.73 0.86
C ASP A 57 19.80 10.73 -0.15
N PRO A 58 20.92 11.03 -0.84
CA PRO A 58 21.49 10.15 -1.86
C PRO A 58 22.02 8.81 -1.32
N ALA A 59 22.28 8.70 -0.02
CA ALA A 59 22.76 7.47 0.60
C ALA A 59 21.63 6.50 0.98
N LEU A 60 20.37 6.93 0.93
CA LEU A 60 19.23 6.19 1.49
C LEU A 60 19.02 4.83 0.81
N ASN A 61 19.06 4.77 -0.52
CA ASN A 61 18.85 3.49 -1.23
C ASN A 61 19.93 2.44 -0.86
N ALA A 62 21.18 2.87 -0.68
CA ALA A 62 22.24 1.95 -0.26
C ALA A 62 22.04 1.48 1.19
N ALA A 63 21.55 2.35 2.08
CA ALA A 63 21.22 1.97 3.45
C ALA A 63 20.06 0.97 3.51
N ILE A 64 19.00 1.18 2.70
CA ILE A 64 17.89 0.25 2.55
C ILE A 64 18.38 -1.13 2.07
N GLN A 65 19.23 -1.17 1.04
CA GLN A 65 19.79 -2.43 0.54
C GLN A 65 20.64 -3.15 1.59
N LEU A 66 21.36 -2.41 2.43
CA LEU A 66 22.15 -2.99 3.52
C LEU A 66 21.25 -3.64 4.58
N LEU A 67 20.15 -2.98 4.98
CA LEU A 67 19.16 -3.53 5.91
C LEU A 67 18.50 -4.79 5.32
N ASN A 68 18.01 -4.69 4.09
CA ASN A 68 17.29 -5.78 3.41
C ASN A 68 18.18 -6.98 3.07
N GLY A 69 19.49 -6.79 3.00
CA GLY A 69 20.46 -7.88 2.89
C GLY A 69 20.75 -8.61 4.22
N GLY A 70 20.15 -8.18 5.33
CA GLY A 70 20.30 -8.76 6.67
C GLY A 70 19.26 -9.84 6.97
N GLU A 71 19.05 -10.11 8.27
CA GLU A 71 18.15 -11.17 8.75
C GLU A 71 16.74 -10.68 9.08
N VAL A 72 16.51 -9.36 9.06
CA VAL A 72 15.19 -8.76 9.35
C VAL A 72 14.28 -8.94 8.16
N TYR A 73 13.14 -9.61 8.34
CA TYR A 73 12.11 -9.66 7.31
C TYR A 73 11.50 -8.27 7.12
N THR A 74 11.62 -7.70 5.93
CA THR A 74 11.25 -6.32 5.64
C THR A 74 10.06 -6.24 4.69
N VAL A 75 9.11 -5.35 5.01
CA VAL A 75 7.88 -5.14 4.26
C VAL A 75 7.79 -3.67 3.84
N ALA A 76 7.69 -3.43 2.54
CA ALA A 76 7.44 -2.10 2.00
C ALA A 76 5.93 -1.84 1.89
N ARG A 77 5.37 -0.96 2.72
CA ARG A 77 4.01 -0.46 2.56
C ARG A 77 3.98 0.55 1.42
N VAL A 78 3.04 0.35 0.49
CA VAL A 78 2.80 1.21 -0.66
C VAL A 78 1.34 1.66 -0.64
N SER A 79 1.09 2.94 -0.34
CA SER A 79 -0.20 3.58 -0.57
C SER A 79 -0.38 3.75 -2.09
N CYS A 80 -1.14 2.85 -2.71
CA CYS A 80 -1.17 2.71 -4.17
C CYS A 80 -1.76 3.95 -4.85
N PHE A 81 -3.03 4.26 -4.57
CA PHE A 81 -3.78 5.28 -5.28
C PHE A 81 -4.12 6.52 -4.43
N ARG A 82 -4.01 6.46 -3.12
CA ARG A 82 -4.09 7.64 -2.26
C ARG A 82 -2.77 8.40 -2.37
N ASP A 83 -2.80 9.64 -2.89
CA ASP A 83 -1.61 10.38 -3.30
C ASP A 83 -1.95 11.86 -3.52
N ASN A 84 -1.17 12.76 -2.95
CA ASN A 84 -1.34 14.21 -3.15
C ASN A 84 -0.38 14.79 -4.18
N LEU A 85 0.76 14.14 -4.43
CA LEU A 85 1.85 14.71 -5.21
C LEU A 85 1.65 14.50 -6.70
N VAL A 86 1.51 13.25 -7.15
CA VAL A 86 1.33 12.93 -8.57
C VAL A 86 0.05 13.54 -9.14
N PRO A 87 -1.14 13.47 -8.49
CA PRO A 87 -2.34 14.15 -8.97
C PRO A 87 -2.23 15.68 -9.08
N ARG A 88 -1.34 16.30 -8.32
CA ARG A 88 -1.07 17.75 -8.45
C ARG A 88 -0.21 18.06 -9.66
N SER A 89 0.74 17.19 -9.99
CA SER A 89 1.64 17.37 -11.12
C SER A 89 0.99 16.96 -12.44
N ASP A 90 0.11 15.96 -12.42
CA ASP A 90 -0.66 15.49 -13.57
C ASP A 90 -2.10 15.10 -13.18
N MET A 91 -3.01 16.03 -13.43
CA MET A 91 -4.43 15.84 -13.14
C MET A 91 -5.08 14.71 -13.95
N SER A 92 -4.55 14.37 -15.13
CA SER A 92 -5.15 13.36 -16.01
C SER A 92 -5.16 11.96 -15.39
N LEU A 93 -4.30 11.72 -14.39
CA LEU A 93 -4.15 10.44 -13.68
C LEU A 93 -5.12 10.31 -12.49
N ALA A 94 -5.77 11.40 -12.10
CA ALA A 94 -6.53 11.51 -10.86
C ALA A 94 -8.01 11.18 -11.01
N ILE A 95 -8.65 10.88 -9.88
CA ILE A 95 -10.10 10.93 -9.73
C ILE A 95 -10.53 12.40 -9.61
N HIS A 96 -11.60 12.78 -10.35
CA HIS A 96 -12.03 14.18 -10.51
C HIS A 96 -13.39 14.48 -9.93
N THR A 97 -13.59 15.76 -9.63
CA THR A 97 -14.89 16.42 -9.59
C THR A 97 -15.09 17.26 -10.87
N ASN A 98 -16.21 17.95 -10.99
CA ASN A 98 -16.39 18.95 -12.07
C ASN A 98 -15.49 20.19 -11.92
N ALA A 99 -14.88 20.39 -10.75
CA ALA A 99 -14.06 21.57 -10.43
C ALA A 99 -12.55 21.29 -10.30
N GLY A 100 -12.13 20.02 -10.36
CA GLY A 100 -10.73 19.63 -10.22
C GLY A 100 -10.56 18.24 -9.60
N ASN A 101 -9.40 17.97 -9.02
CA ASN A 101 -9.14 16.71 -8.36
C ASN A 101 -10.08 16.49 -7.16
N TRP A 102 -10.69 15.32 -7.09
CA TRP A 102 -11.44 14.90 -5.91
C TRP A 102 -10.49 14.61 -4.73
N ARG A 103 -11.04 14.75 -3.50
CA ARG A 103 -10.33 14.47 -2.26
C ARG A 103 -11.20 13.68 -1.30
N ASP A 104 -10.57 12.81 -0.54
CA ASP A 104 -11.21 12.06 0.55
C ASP A 104 -11.46 12.94 1.78
N SER A 105 -12.01 12.36 2.85
CA SER A 105 -12.28 13.07 4.12
C SER A 105 -11.00 13.61 4.78
N GLY A 106 -9.84 13.03 4.50
CA GLY A 106 -8.52 13.48 4.96
C GLY A 106 -7.89 14.55 4.06
N ASP A 107 -8.65 15.17 3.16
CA ASP A 107 -8.18 16.19 2.18
C ASP A 107 -7.08 15.67 1.24
N THR A 108 -7.01 14.36 1.02
CA THR A 108 -6.02 13.72 0.16
C THR A 108 -6.62 13.37 -1.22
N ARG A 109 -5.87 13.65 -2.28
CA ARG A 109 -6.21 13.31 -3.65
C ARG A 109 -6.00 11.82 -3.90
N TRP A 110 -6.57 11.36 -5.01
CA TRP A 110 -6.46 9.97 -5.43
C TRP A 110 -6.10 9.87 -6.90
N LEU A 111 -5.12 9.03 -7.19
CA LEU A 111 -4.90 8.46 -8.51
C LEU A 111 -6.04 7.51 -8.86
N SER A 112 -6.27 7.28 -10.13
CA SER A 112 -7.31 6.34 -10.56
C SER A 112 -6.77 4.93 -10.77
N PRO A 113 -7.34 3.90 -10.12
CA PRO A 113 -7.05 2.50 -10.47
C PRO A 113 -7.45 2.12 -11.91
N ALA A 114 -8.39 2.84 -12.52
CA ALA A 114 -8.78 2.61 -13.91
C ALA A 114 -7.80 3.21 -14.93
N ASN A 115 -6.93 4.14 -14.50
CA ASN A 115 -5.97 4.79 -15.39
C ASN A 115 -4.69 3.96 -15.53
N GLU A 116 -4.34 3.57 -16.75
CA GLU A 116 -3.17 2.74 -17.03
C GLU A 116 -1.86 3.39 -16.56
N SER A 117 -1.64 4.68 -16.83
CA SER A 117 -0.41 5.37 -16.41
C SER A 117 -0.29 5.48 -14.90
N ALA A 118 -1.41 5.65 -14.18
CA ALA A 118 -1.43 5.63 -12.73
C ALA A 118 -1.06 4.23 -12.18
N ARG A 119 -1.61 3.16 -12.77
CA ARG A 119 -1.25 1.80 -12.38
C ARG A 119 0.22 1.50 -12.67
N GLN A 120 0.72 1.87 -13.86
CA GLN A 120 2.13 1.65 -14.23
C GLN A 120 3.10 2.42 -13.32
N TYR A 121 2.72 3.60 -12.82
CA TYR A 121 3.49 4.30 -11.80
C TYR A 121 3.60 3.47 -10.51
N VAL A 122 2.48 2.96 -9.99
CA VAL A 122 2.48 2.13 -8.77
C VAL A 122 3.26 0.82 -8.98
N VAL A 123 3.09 0.17 -10.12
CA VAL A 123 3.88 -1.03 -10.50
C VAL A 123 5.37 -0.71 -10.53
N GLY A 124 5.75 0.44 -11.07
CA GLY A 124 7.13 0.92 -11.08
C GLY A 124 7.70 1.07 -9.65
N VAL A 125 6.92 1.67 -8.75
CA VAL A 125 7.29 1.77 -7.31
C VAL A 125 7.52 0.38 -6.73
N CYS A 126 6.61 -0.57 -6.95
CA CYS A 126 6.75 -1.95 -6.46
C CYS A 126 8.04 -2.62 -6.97
N ARG A 127 8.38 -2.41 -8.26
CA ARG A 127 9.61 -2.95 -8.86
C ARG A 127 10.87 -2.35 -8.25
N GLU A 128 10.90 -1.03 -8.05
CA GLU A 128 12.04 -0.37 -7.41
C GLU A 128 12.25 -0.86 -5.98
N LEU A 129 11.17 -1.05 -5.22
CA LEU A 129 11.24 -1.57 -3.84
C LEU A 129 11.71 -3.03 -3.80
N ALA A 130 11.22 -3.87 -4.72
CA ALA A 130 11.72 -5.23 -4.88
C ALA A 130 13.23 -5.25 -5.23
N ALA A 131 13.69 -4.37 -6.12
CA ALA A 131 15.11 -4.22 -6.46
C ALA A 131 15.96 -3.67 -5.30
N LEU A 132 15.35 -2.96 -4.34
CA LEU A 132 16.00 -2.56 -3.08
C LEU A 132 16.04 -3.69 -2.04
N GLY A 133 15.48 -4.88 -2.35
CA GLY A 133 15.61 -6.10 -1.58
C GLY A 133 14.53 -6.30 -0.51
N PHE A 134 13.40 -5.59 -0.54
CA PHE A 134 12.29 -5.88 0.35
C PHE A 134 11.72 -7.29 0.11
N ASP A 135 11.42 -8.02 1.21
CA ASP A 135 10.88 -9.37 1.15
C ASP A 135 9.40 -9.41 0.76
N GLU A 136 8.68 -8.31 1.05
CA GLU A 136 7.23 -8.23 0.80
C GLU A 136 6.82 -6.79 0.44
N ILE A 137 5.93 -6.69 -0.56
CA ILE A 137 5.26 -5.44 -0.93
C ILE A 137 3.83 -5.49 -0.39
N LEU A 138 3.51 -4.59 0.53
CA LEU A 138 2.18 -4.45 1.11
C LEU A 138 1.42 -3.33 0.42
N LEU A 139 0.44 -3.69 -0.41
CA LEU A 139 -0.40 -2.76 -1.14
C LEU A 139 -1.54 -2.27 -0.25
N ASP A 140 -1.50 -1.01 0.12
CA ASP A 140 -2.56 -0.29 0.83
C ASP A 140 -3.23 0.71 -0.11
N ASN A 141 -4.47 1.12 0.15
CA ASN A 141 -5.24 2.03 -0.72
C ASN A 141 -5.20 1.62 -2.21
N TRP A 142 -5.23 0.30 -2.48
CA TRP A 142 -5.06 -0.30 -3.81
C TRP A 142 -6.36 -0.37 -4.63
N ALA A 143 -7.48 0.06 -4.05
CA ALA A 143 -8.81 0.03 -4.65
C ALA A 143 -9.37 1.44 -4.84
N PHE A 144 -10.60 1.56 -5.36
CA PHE A 144 -11.28 2.84 -5.43
C PHE A 144 -11.67 3.34 -4.03
N PRO A 145 -11.69 4.67 -3.80
CA PRO A 145 -12.00 5.24 -2.50
C PRO A 145 -13.44 4.91 -2.05
N THR A 146 -13.60 4.75 -0.74
CA THR A 146 -14.89 4.51 -0.08
C THR A 146 -15.21 5.55 1.00
N ASP A 147 -14.33 6.52 1.20
CA ASP A 147 -14.43 7.56 2.21
C ASP A 147 -14.45 8.94 1.55
N GLY A 148 -15.17 9.89 2.14
CA GLY A 148 -15.36 11.24 1.61
C GLY A 148 -16.65 11.40 0.79
N GLU A 149 -16.81 12.57 0.16
CA GLU A 149 -17.99 12.91 -0.61
C GLU A 149 -17.99 12.24 -1.99
N LEU A 150 -18.25 10.93 -2.04
CA LEU A 150 -18.21 10.12 -3.26
C LEU A 150 -19.19 10.62 -4.32
N GLY A 151 -20.33 11.24 -3.93
CA GLY A 151 -21.32 11.81 -4.83
C GLY A 151 -20.82 13.01 -5.64
N TRP A 152 -19.68 13.59 -5.27
CA TRP A 152 -19.06 14.68 -6.02
C TRP A 152 -18.09 14.18 -7.09
N ILE A 153 -17.74 12.90 -7.07
CA ILE A 153 -16.86 12.33 -8.08
C ILE A 153 -17.57 12.33 -9.44
N LYS A 154 -16.86 12.84 -10.43
CA LYS A 154 -17.32 12.78 -11.81
C LYS A 154 -17.20 11.36 -12.36
N ALA A 155 -18.31 10.80 -12.83
CA ALA A 155 -18.29 9.54 -13.56
C ALA A 155 -17.64 9.76 -14.93
N ASP A 156 -16.43 9.20 -15.11
CA ASP A 156 -15.67 9.25 -16.36
C ASP A 156 -14.74 8.01 -16.44
N ALA A 157 -13.77 8.04 -17.37
CA ALA A 157 -12.83 6.92 -17.55
C ALA A 157 -11.97 6.65 -16.29
N ASN A 158 -11.69 7.67 -15.46
CA ASN A 158 -10.94 7.54 -14.24
C ASN A 158 -11.79 7.10 -13.02
N TYR A 159 -13.10 7.21 -13.09
CA TYR A 159 -14.03 6.71 -12.08
C TYR A 159 -15.27 6.12 -12.76
N PRO A 160 -15.13 4.95 -13.38
CA PRO A 160 -16.18 4.32 -14.14
C PRO A 160 -17.35 3.89 -13.23
N ALA A 161 -18.57 4.00 -13.73
CA ALA A 161 -19.77 3.52 -13.03
C ALA A 161 -19.71 1.98 -12.86
N ASP A 162 -19.23 1.30 -13.90
CA ASP A 162 -19.11 -0.15 -13.97
C ASP A 162 -17.64 -0.55 -14.22
N GLY A 163 -17.26 -1.80 -13.91
CA GLY A 163 -15.96 -2.34 -14.25
C GLY A 163 -14.83 -2.02 -13.26
N ARG A 164 -15.13 -1.48 -12.07
CA ARG A 164 -14.11 -1.20 -11.04
C ARG A 164 -13.36 -2.46 -10.61
N THR A 165 -14.06 -3.57 -10.41
CA THR A 165 -13.43 -4.86 -10.09
C THR A 165 -12.48 -5.31 -11.20
N ALA A 166 -12.86 -5.18 -12.47
CA ALA A 166 -11.99 -5.50 -13.60
C ALA A 166 -10.72 -4.62 -13.65
N ALA A 167 -10.85 -3.32 -13.33
CA ALA A 167 -9.68 -2.43 -13.24
C ALA A 167 -8.70 -2.88 -12.15
N LEU A 168 -9.20 -3.31 -10.98
CA LEU A 168 -8.37 -3.85 -9.90
C LEU A 168 -7.75 -5.20 -10.27
N GLU A 169 -8.48 -6.04 -11.01
CA GLU A 169 -7.96 -7.31 -11.52
C GLU A 169 -6.75 -7.07 -12.42
N VAL A 170 -6.88 -6.15 -13.39
CA VAL A 170 -5.77 -5.72 -14.26
C VAL A 170 -4.60 -5.18 -13.45
N PHE A 171 -4.87 -4.32 -12.45
CA PHE A 171 -3.81 -3.80 -11.59
C PHE A 171 -3.01 -4.89 -10.88
N LEU A 172 -3.68 -5.86 -10.25
CA LEU A 172 -2.99 -6.96 -9.56
C LEU A 172 -2.20 -7.86 -10.52
N GLU A 173 -2.71 -8.06 -11.73
CA GLU A 173 -1.97 -8.77 -12.80
C GLU A 173 -0.72 -8.00 -13.24
N GLU A 174 -0.83 -6.68 -13.43
CA GLU A 174 0.29 -5.80 -13.75
C GLU A 174 1.35 -5.79 -12.64
N VAL A 175 0.95 -5.75 -11.36
CA VAL A 175 1.89 -5.86 -10.22
C VAL A 175 2.64 -7.19 -10.26
N ARG A 176 1.94 -8.32 -10.42
CA ARG A 176 2.60 -9.64 -10.51
C ARG A 176 3.51 -9.76 -11.70
N ALA A 177 3.11 -9.25 -12.86
CA ALA A 177 3.95 -9.21 -14.05
C ALA A 177 5.18 -8.31 -13.85
N GLY A 178 5.00 -7.16 -13.20
CA GLY A 178 6.09 -6.25 -12.86
C GLY A 178 7.12 -6.85 -11.89
N LEU A 179 6.69 -7.76 -11.03
CA LEU A 179 7.55 -8.45 -10.05
C LEU A 179 8.07 -9.82 -10.53
N ALA A 180 7.86 -10.19 -11.80
CA ALA A 180 8.26 -11.50 -12.32
C ALA A 180 9.78 -11.79 -12.21
N GLU A 181 10.62 -10.75 -12.20
CA GLU A 181 12.07 -10.86 -11.98
C GLU A 181 12.44 -11.06 -10.49
N PHE A 182 11.49 -10.91 -9.57
CA PHE A 182 11.65 -11.03 -8.11
C PHE A 182 10.68 -12.09 -7.54
N PRO A 183 10.81 -13.36 -7.92
CA PRO A 183 9.82 -14.41 -7.61
C PRO A 183 9.68 -14.70 -6.11
N GLU A 184 10.67 -14.34 -5.30
CA GLU A 184 10.63 -14.52 -3.84
C GLU A 184 9.89 -13.40 -3.10
N VAL A 185 9.66 -12.25 -3.76
CA VAL A 185 8.99 -11.11 -3.16
C VAL A 185 7.49 -11.39 -3.07
N LYS A 186 6.96 -11.35 -1.86
CA LYS A 186 5.53 -11.54 -1.61
C LYS A 186 4.75 -10.27 -1.89
N VAL A 187 3.48 -10.45 -2.26
CA VAL A 187 2.52 -9.35 -2.46
C VAL A 187 1.36 -9.55 -1.50
N SER A 188 1.19 -8.59 -0.59
CA SER A 188 0.11 -8.58 0.39
C SER A 188 -0.82 -7.39 0.19
N LEU A 189 -2.07 -7.53 0.61
CA LEU A 189 -3.10 -6.50 0.46
C LEU A 189 -3.61 -6.05 1.82
N VAL A 190 -3.89 -4.75 1.96
CA VAL A 190 -4.65 -4.22 3.09
C VAL A 190 -6.11 -4.05 2.66
N THR A 191 -7.04 -4.47 3.52
CA THR A 191 -8.49 -4.30 3.30
C THR A 191 -9.22 -4.05 4.61
N THR A 192 -10.54 -3.87 4.54
CA THR A 192 -11.43 -3.83 5.70
C THR A 192 -12.25 -5.12 5.81
N ALA A 193 -12.76 -5.43 6.97
CA ALA A 193 -13.63 -6.60 7.16
C ALA A 193 -14.89 -6.50 6.29
N SER A 194 -15.48 -5.31 6.17
CA SER A 194 -16.63 -5.04 5.29
C SER A 194 -16.31 -5.33 3.82
N ALA A 195 -15.16 -4.85 3.30
CA ALA A 195 -14.77 -5.10 1.92
C ALA A 195 -14.53 -6.59 1.65
N ALA A 196 -13.86 -7.28 2.58
CA ALA A 196 -13.61 -8.72 2.48
C ALA A 196 -14.90 -9.56 2.50
N ALA A 197 -15.95 -9.07 3.18
CA ALA A 197 -17.28 -9.68 3.20
C ALA A 197 -18.16 -9.29 1.99
N GLY A 198 -17.66 -8.51 1.04
CA GLY A 198 -18.42 -8.04 -0.12
C GLY A 198 -19.30 -6.81 0.14
N GLY A 199 -19.11 -6.11 1.30
CA GLY A 199 -19.91 -4.95 1.68
C GLY A 199 -19.46 -3.62 1.08
N ALA A 200 -18.29 -3.54 0.48
CA ALA A 200 -17.74 -2.29 -0.09
C ALA A 200 -17.76 -2.32 -1.63
N VAL A 201 -18.95 -2.36 -2.22
CA VAL A 201 -19.16 -2.45 -3.68
C VAL A 201 -18.48 -1.28 -4.41
N GLU A 202 -18.50 -0.08 -3.83
CA GLU A 202 -17.88 1.12 -4.39
C GLU A 202 -16.37 0.98 -4.57
N SER A 203 -15.71 0.21 -3.72
CA SER A 203 -14.26 0.00 -3.84
C SER A 203 -13.84 -0.86 -5.03
N GLY A 204 -14.75 -1.70 -5.54
CA GLY A 204 -14.45 -2.73 -6.54
C GLY A 204 -13.73 -3.95 -5.97
N GLN A 205 -13.43 -4.00 -4.67
CA GLN A 205 -12.80 -5.15 -4.03
C GLN A 205 -13.75 -6.36 -3.95
N THR A 206 -13.21 -7.56 -4.10
CA THR A 206 -13.93 -8.82 -3.93
C THR A 206 -13.06 -9.83 -3.20
N ALA A 207 -13.69 -10.84 -2.57
CA ALA A 207 -12.94 -11.93 -1.95
C ALA A 207 -12.04 -12.66 -2.97
N ALA A 208 -12.48 -12.79 -4.22
CA ALA A 208 -11.68 -13.43 -5.28
C ALA A 208 -10.40 -12.65 -5.62
N LEU A 209 -10.42 -11.31 -5.54
CA LEU A 209 -9.22 -10.49 -5.70
C LEU A 209 -8.28 -10.62 -4.50
N LEU A 210 -8.82 -10.66 -3.29
CA LEU A 210 -8.03 -10.86 -2.06
C LEU A 210 -7.32 -12.21 -2.05
N GLU A 211 -7.94 -13.27 -2.60
CA GLU A 211 -7.34 -14.61 -2.74
C GLU A 211 -6.13 -14.65 -3.71
N ARG A 212 -5.87 -13.58 -4.45
CA ARG A 212 -4.67 -13.47 -5.30
C ARG A 212 -3.43 -13.04 -4.53
N ALA A 213 -3.57 -12.58 -3.29
CA ALA A 213 -2.46 -12.13 -2.46
C ALA A 213 -1.80 -13.30 -1.71
N ASP A 214 -0.54 -13.10 -1.33
CA ASP A 214 0.18 -14.04 -0.46
C ASP A 214 -0.26 -13.91 1.00
N ARG A 215 -0.84 -12.73 1.37
CA ARG A 215 -1.39 -12.42 2.69
C ARG A 215 -2.38 -11.25 2.57
N VAL A 216 -3.38 -11.23 3.44
CA VAL A 216 -4.31 -10.10 3.55
C VAL A 216 -4.31 -9.56 4.98
N LEU A 217 -4.01 -8.28 5.13
CA LEU A 217 -4.10 -7.54 6.38
C LEU A 217 -5.46 -6.85 6.46
N VAL A 218 -6.22 -7.11 7.53
CA VAL A 218 -7.59 -6.63 7.66
C VAL A 218 -7.71 -5.61 8.78
N ARG A 219 -8.09 -4.38 8.43
CA ARG A 219 -8.54 -3.38 9.40
C ARG A 219 -9.95 -3.75 9.87
N LEU A 220 -10.09 -3.90 11.20
CA LEU A 220 -11.35 -4.23 11.86
C LEU A 220 -11.99 -2.97 12.42
N GLY A 221 -13.26 -2.75 12.08
CA GLY A 221 -14.11 -1.78 12.78
C GLY A 221 -14.56 -2.32 14.13
N GLU A 222 -15.22 -1.46 14.91
CA GLU A 222 -15.77 -1.83 16.22
C GLU A 222 -16.80 -2.96 16.06
N GLY A 223 -16.61 -4.06 16.81
CA GLY A 223 -17.49 -5.23 16.77
C GLY A 223 -17.35 -6.13 15.54
N GLU A 224 -16.51 -5.80 14.58
CA GLU A 224 -16.25 -6.67 13.43
C GLU A 224 -15.39 -7.87 13.80
N THR A 225 -15.57 -8.96 13.05
CA THR A 225 -14.78 -10.18 13.20
C THR A 225 -13.86 -10.37 12.00
N LEU A 226 -12.72 -11.02 12.25
CA LEU A 226 -11.76 -11.32 11.19
C LEU A 226 -12.42 -12.25 10.14
N PRO A 227 -12.49 -11.83 8.87
CA PRO A 227 -13.04 -12.65 7.80
C PRO A 227 -12.15 -13.86 7.55
N ARG A 228 -12.70 -14.89 6.92
CA ARG A 228 -11.94 -16.06 6.46
C ARG A 228 -11.90 -16.06 4.95
N LEU A 229 -10.71 -16.20 4.40
CA LEU A 229 -10.46 -16.51 3.00
C LEU A 229 -10.14 -18.01 2.87
N ASN A 230 -10.31 -18.58 1.67
CA ASN A 230 -10.16 -20.04 1.51
C ASN A 230 -8.71 -20.50 1.59
N GLN A 231 -7.79 -19.76 0.95
CA GLN A 231 -6.38 -20.16 0.81
C GLN A 231 -5.41 -19.10 1.33
N THR A 232 -5.79 -17.84 1.34
CA THR A 232 -4.93 -16.73 1.70
C THR A 232 -4.95 -16.48 3.20
N PRO A 233 -3.79 -16.45 3.88
CA PRO A 233 -3.69 -16.08 5.30
C PRO A 233 -4.25 -14.68 5.56
N VAL A 234 -5.06 -14.56 6.61
CA VAL A 234 -5.66 -13.30 7.03
C VAL A 234 -5.09 -12.87 8.37
N VAL A 235 -4.58 -11.64 8.43
CA VAL A 235 -3.90 -11.07 9.60
C VAL A 235 -4.68 -9.84 10.07
N PRO A 236 -5.08 -9.74 11.35
CA PRO A 236 -5.73 -8.55 11.87
C PRO A 236 -4.73 -7.38 11.98
N VAL A 237 -5.17 -6.20 11.59
CA VAL A 237 -4.47 -4.95 11.90
C VAL A 237 -4.93 -4.50 13.29
N LEU A 238 -3.96 -4.28 14.19
CA LEU A 238 -4.16 -3.85 15.56
C LEU A 238 -3.66 -2.42 15.76
N GLU A 239 -4.16 -1.73 16.75
CA GLU A 239 -3.65 -0.42 17.17
C GLU A 239 -2.29 -0.54 17.89
N GLN A 240 -2.10 -1.64 18.61
CA GLN A 240 -0.86 -1.94 19.35
C GLN A 240 -0.50 -3.41 19.21
N ALA A 241 0.79 -3.74 19.35
CA ALA A 241 1.28 -5.11 19.33
C ALA A 241 0.56 -5.98 20.37
N GLY A 242 -0.02 -7.10 19.91
CA GLY A 242 -0.80 -8.01 20.75
C GLY A 242 -0.03 -9.30 21.00
N GLN A 243 0.35 -9.58 22.26
CA GLN A 243 1.09 -10.80 22.65
C GLN A 243 0.23 -12.09 22.60
N ALA A 244 -1.09 -11.98 22.58
CA ALA A 244 -2.02 -13.12 22.68
C ALA A 244 -2.52 -13.67 21.35
N ARG A 245 -1.99 -13.19 20.21
CA ARG A 245 -2.39 -13.63 18.85
C ARG A 245 -1.19 -14.22 18.12
N GLU A 246 -1.44 -15.25 17.32
CA GLU A 246 -0.40 -15.87 16.51
C GLU A 246 0.09 -14.92 15.41
N ASP A 247 -0.86 -14.29 14.72
CA ASP A 247 -0.60 -13.33 13.64
C ASP A 247 -1.22 -11.97 13.95
N TRP A 248 -0.49 -10.89 13.66
CA TRP A 248 -0.99 -9.52 13.76
C TRP A 248 -0.11 -8.55 12.97
N ALA A 249 -0.65 -7.38 12.67
CA ALA A 249 0.10 -6.26 12.13
C ALA A 249 -0.29 -4.96 12.85
N VAL A 250 0.65 -4.05 13.02
CA VAL A 250 0.44 -2.68 13.47
C VAL A 250 0.90 -1.77 12.34
N LEU A 251 -0.02 -0.97 11.79
CA LEU A 251 0.23 -0.06 10.67
C LEU A 251 0.29 1.41 11.09
N THR A 252 0.35 1.68 12.39
CA THR A 252 0.59 3.00 12.96
C THR A 252 1.95 3.01 13.65
N MET A 253 2.72 4.08 13.49
CA MET A 253 3.98 4.22 14.21
C MET A 253 3.72 4.29 15.71
N THR A 254 4.44 3.49 16.49
CA THR A 254 4.36 3.53 17.96
C THR A 254 5.10 4.79 18.44
N GLY A 255 4.37 5.74 19.00
CA GLY A 255 4.94 6.92 19.67
C GLY A 255 4.46 8.28 19.16
N GLU A 256 3.41 8.35 18.35
CA GLU A 256 2.66 9.59 18.09
C GLU A 256 1.44 9.70 18.99
#